data_afff410f9d21c0ca5c0e4d386dfd316c
#
_entry.id   afff410f9d21c0ca5c0e4d386dfd316c
#
_cell.length_a   1.000
_cell.length_b   1.000
_cell.length_c   1.000
_cell.angle_alpha   90.00
_cell.angle_beta   90.00
_cell.angle_gamma   90.00
#
_symmetry.space_group_name_H-M   'P 1'
#
loop_
_entity.id
_entity.type
_entity.pdbx_description
1 polymer ?
#
loop_
_entity_poly.entity_id
_entity_poly.type
_entity_poly.pdbx_seq_one_letter_code
_entity_poly.pdbx_strand_id
1 'polypeptide(L)'
;MKSRNATIAMTFAASLLASSALVAPAFADGVVTIYSADGLHDGNDSWYETEFAAFTKATGITVQYIEAGSGGVVERVAKEKSNPQADVLVTLPPFVQRAAADGLLQDYKPQGADQIDGGTDKYRPLVNNYMNFIYNSAVLSEAPKSYNDLLDPKFKGKIQYSTPGQAGDGTAVMLQIIHAFGGEDAGFAFMKKLQENNVGPSASTGKLTALVNKGELHVANGDLQMNMSQMADNPNIKVFWPAGPDGTRSTFALPYEIGLVTGAPNGDNGKKLIDFLLSKDAQSTVSSIAIGLPARKDVTPNDANFAKLQDAMKGLTIWSPNWNDALAKLPDYVKKWNEATGS
;
A
#
# COMPACT_ATOMS: atom_id res chain seq x y z
N MET A 1 32.13 61.79 76.26
CA MET A 1 32.23 60.76 77.30
C MET A 1 31.24 59.64 76.99
N LYS A 2 31.68 58.41 76.93
CA LYS A 2 30.98 57.11 76.79
C LYS A 2 30.31 56.83 75.46
N SER A 3 31.04 56.11 74.60
CA SER A 3 30.63 55.31 73.45
C SER A 3 29.80 54.15 73.91
N ARG A 4 28.77 53.83 73.14
CA ARG A 4 28.07 52.54 73.17
C ARG A 4 28.14 51.93 71.77
N ASN A 5 28.92 50.86 71.65
CA ASN A 5 28.99 50.01 70.51
C ASN A 5 27.69 49.20 70.37
N ALA A 6 27.02 49.22 69.22
CA ALA A 6 25.93 48.32 68.88
C ALA A 6 26.42 47.38 67.80
N THR A 7 26.51 46.11 68.15
CA THR A 7 26.89 45.02 67.29
C THR A 7 25.65 44.63 66.46
N ILE A 8 25.69 44.75 65.11
CA ILE A 8 24.69 44.31 64.23
C ILE A 8 25.00 42.87 63.78
N ALA A 9 24.15 41.93 64.17
CA ALA A 9 24.21 40.56 63.70
C ALA A 9 23.61 40.47 62.33
N MET A 10 24.41 40.10 61.29
CA MET A 10 23.97 39.81 59.95
C MET A 10 23.50 38.35 59.81
N THR A 11 22.21 38.15 59.65
CA THR A 11 21.62 36.83 59.38
C THR A 11 21.68 36.58 57.85
N PHE A 12 22.50 35.59 57.44
CA PHE A 12 22.53 35.13 56.08
C PHE A 12 21.28 34.22 55.79
N ALA A 13 20.32 34.67 54.99
CA ALA A 13 19.30 33.86 54.49
C ALA A 13 19.81 33.15 53.19
N ALA A 14 20.00 31.84 53.25
CA ALA A 14 20.33 31.03 52.07
C ALA A 14 19.07 30.81 51.22
N SER A 15 19.01 31.49 50.09
CA SER A 15 17.95 31.28 49.07
C SER A 15 18.29 30.01 48.26
N LEU A 16 17.55 28.94 48.46
CA LEU A 16 17.53 27.79 47.54
C LEU A 16 16.90 28.22 46.21
N LEU A 17 17.70 28.41 45.19
CA LEU A 17 17.28 28.51 43.81
C LEU A 17 16.91 27.09 43.35
N ALA A 18 15.61 26.78 43.32
CA ALA A 18 15.08 25.61 42.62
C ALA A 18 15.25 25.84 41.11
N SER A 19 16.26 25.20 40.52
CA SER A 19 16.41 25.15 39.04
C SER A 19 15.28 24.30 38.48
N SER A 20 14.20 24.92 38.05
CA SER A 20 13.22 24.29 37.13
C SER A 20 13.95 24.05 35.82
N ALA A 21 14.32 22.80 35.58
CA ALA A 21 14.75 22.36 34.27
C ALA A 21 13.56 22.56 33.30
N LEU A 22 13.63 23.59 32.49
CA LEU A 22 12.79 23.73 31.30
C LEU A 22 13.15 22.54 30.41
N VAL A 23 12.27 21.54 30.37
CA VAL A 23 12.28 20.52 29.32
C VAL A 23 11.98 21.28 28.03
N ALA A 24 13.02 21.63 27.28
CA ALA A 24 12.85 22.14 25.93
C ALA A 24 12.08 21.08 25.15
N PRO A 25 11.05 21.47 24.35
CA PRO A 25 10.44 20.52 23.43
C PRO A 25 11.55 19.95 22.55
N ALA A 26 11.68 18.64 22.51
CA ALA A 26 12.59 17.98 21.57
C ALA A 26 12.16 18.44 20.17
N PHE A 27 12.99 19.25 19.53
CA PHE A 27 12.81 19.58 18.11
C PHE A 27 12.85 18.26 17.36
N ALA A 28 11.97 18.11 16.34
CA ALA A 28 11.94 16.94 15.48
C ALA A 28 13.38 16.62 15.02
N ASP A 29 13.85 15.39 15.27
CA ASP A 29 15.21 14.94 14.92
C ASP A 29 15.38 14.76 13.40
N GLY A 30 14.64 15.53 12.59
CA GLY A 30 14.72 15.54 11.14
C GLY A 30 13.41 15.11 10.45
N VAL A 31 13.55 14.76 9.19
CA VAL A 31 12.48 14.33 8.31
C VAL A 31 12.80 12.98 7.69
N VAL A 32 11.78 12.22 7.31
CA VAL A 32 11.88 11.07 6.43
C VAL A 32 10.81 11.18 5.35
N THR A 33 11.20 10.98 4.10
CA THR A 33 10.29 11.05 2.95
C THR A 33 9.99 9.65 2.42
N ILE A 34 8.70 9.27 2.42
CA ILE A 34 8.23 8.01 1.88
C ILE A 34 7.44 8.26 0.59
N TYR A 35 7.82 7.57 -0.49
CA TYR A 35 7.04 7.46 -1.72
C TYR A 35 6.29 6.13 -1.69
N SER A 36 4.97 6.17 -1.79
CA SER A 36 4.13 4.98 -1.67
C SER A 36 3.11 4.86 -2.80
N ALA A 37 2.86 3.61 -3.19
CA ALA A 37 1.64 3.28 -3.90
C ALA A 37 0.42 3.63 -3.05
N ASP A 38 -0.70 3.97 -3.74
CA ASP A 38 -2.00 4.24 -3.13
C ASP A 38 -2.53 3.02 -2.36
N GLY A 39 -3.36 3.28 -1.34
CA GLY A 39 -4.11 2.28 -0.57
C GLY A 39 -3.86 2.26 0.94
N LEU A 40 -2.64 2.47 1.42
CA LEU A 40 -2.34 2.44 2.87
C LEU A 40 -2.64 3.77 3.59
N HIS A 41 -2.92 4.82 2.82
CA HIS A 41 -3.35 6.13 3.31
C HIS A 41 -4.84 6.42 3.00
N ASP A 42 -5.57 5.44 2.49
CA ASP A 42 -6.97 5.58 2.10
C ASP A 42 -7.91 5.46 3.30
N GLY A 43 -9.00 6.25 3.28
CA GLY A 43 -10.01 6.26 4.33
C GLY A 43 -9.67 7.18 5.51
N ASN A 44 -10.66 7.40 6.37
CA ASN A 44 -10.48 8.14 7.61
C ASN A 44 -9.69 7.28 8.62
N ASP A 45 -8.78 7.91 9.36
CA ASP A 45 -7.91 7.24 10.33
C ASP A 45 -7.10 6.09 9.70
N SER A 46 -6.51 6.34 8.52
CA SER A 46 -5.74 5.35 7.79
C SER A 46 -4.57 4.77 8.59
N TRP A 47 -4.09 3.59 8.20
CA TRP A 47 -2.97 2.95 8.87
C TRP A 47 -1.71 3.82 8.84
N TYR A 48 -1.43 4.45 7.70
CA TYR A 48 -0.28 5.37 7.61
C TYR A 48 -0.42 6.58 8.53
N GLU A 49 -1.59 7.21 8.62
CA GLU A 49 -1.78 8.34 9.53
C GLU A 49 -1.53 7.93 10.99
N THR A 50 -2.08 6.79 11.39
CA THR A 50 -1.90 6.23 12.74
C THR A 50 -0.43 5.91 13.02
N GLU A 51 0.24 5.18 12.13
CA GLU A 51 1.61 4.73 12.35
C GLU A 51 2.64 5.86 12.18
N PHE A 52 2.42 6.81 11.27
CA PHE A 52 3.29 7.98 11.13
C PHE A 52 3.19 8.91 12.33
N ALA A 53 1.99 9.09 12.89
CA ALA A 53 1.83 9.85 14.14
C ALA A 53 2.53 9.15 15.32
N ALA A 54 2.40 7.82 15.44
CA ALA A 54 3.06 7.03 16.46
C ALA A 54 4.60 7.05 16.29
N PHE A 55 5.10 6.92 15.08
CA PHE A 55 6.52 7.03 14.75
C PHE A 55 7.08 8.41 15.12
N THR A 56 6.41 9.48 14.71
CA THR A 56 6.82 10.86 15.02
C THR A 56 6.83 11.10 16.53
N LYS A 57 5.81 10.61 17.25
CA LYS A 57 5.75 10.69 18.71
C LYS A 57 6.91 9.95 19.38
N ALA A 58 7.28 8.78 18.87
CA ALA A 58 8.34 7.95 19.45
C ALA A 58 9.75 8.45 19.15
N THR A 59 9.97 9.08 17.98
CA THR A 59 11.31 9.39 17.47
C THR A 59 11.60 10.89 17.33
N GLY A 60 10.58 11.75 17.32
CA GLY A 60 10.72 13.16 16.94
C GLY A 60 10.87 13.40 15.43
N ILE A 61 10.91 12.34 14.59
CA ILE A 61 11.10 12.45 13.14
C ILE A 61 9.74 12.65 12.45
N THR A 62 9.65 13.67 11.61
CA THR A 62 8.42 13.93 10.82
C THR A 62 8.42 13.09 9.54
N VAL A 63 7.31 12.43 9.22
CA VAL A 63 7.14 11.71 7.97
C VAL A 63 6.52 12.62 6.91
N GLN A 64 7.19 12.74 5.76
CA GLN A 64 6.64 13.33 4.54
C GLN A 64 6.16 12.21 3.62
N TYR A 65 4.91 12.28 3.18
CA TYR A 65 4.27 11.25 2.38
C TYR A 65 3.94 11.77 0.98
N ILE A 66 4.28 10.98 -0.04
CA ILE A 66 3.95 11.24 -1.43
C ILE A 66 3.37 9.99 -2.05
N GLU A 67 2.18 10.12 -2.62
CA GLU A 67 1.41 9.03 -3.22
C GLU A 67 1.33 9.15 -4.73
N ALA A 68 1.41 7.99 -5.40
CA ALA A 68 1.05 7.80 -6.80
C ALA A 68 0.79 6.30 -7.06
N GLY A 69 0.33 5.95 -8.27
CA GLY A 69 0.25 4.53 -8.67
C GLY A 69 1.62 3.85 -8.62
N SER A 70 1.62 2.53 -8.44
CA SER A 70 2.83 1.72 -8.17
C SER A 70 3.99 1.94 -9.15
N GLY A 71 3.69 2.01 -10.45
CA GLY A 71 4.70 2.33 -11.47
C GLY A 71 5.16 3.78 -11.39
N GLY A 72 4.25 4.70 -11.06
CA GLY A 72 4.53 6.13 -10.97
C GLY A 72 5.53 6.48 -9.87
N VAL A 73 5.41 5.89 -8.68
CA VAL A 73 6.39 6.11 -7.60
C VAL A 73 7.77 5.57 -7.96
N VAL A 74 7.86 4.42 -8.62
CA VAL A 74 9.13 3.85 -9.09
C VAL A 74 9.77 4.71 -10.17
N GLU A 75 8.98 5.19 -11.14
CA GLU A 75 9.48 6.09 -12.18
C GLU A 75 9.98 7.42 -11.60
N ARG A 76 9.31 7.93 -10.57
CA ARG A 76 9.73 9.14 -9.89
C ARG A 76 11.08 8.93 -9.20
N VAL A 77 11.25 7.84 -8.42
CA VAL A 77 12.55 7.50 -7.82
C VAL A 77 13.63 7.34 -8.89
N ALA A 78 13.31 6.72 -10.03
CA ALA A 78 14.26 6.55 -11.14
C ALA A 78 14.68 7.91 -11.76
N LYS A 79 13.76 8.84 -11.95
CA LYS A 79 14.05 10.20 -12.45
C LYS A 79 14.89 11.02 -11.47
N GLU A 80 14.73 10.77 -10.19
CA GLU A 80 15.43 11.46 -9.09
C GLU A 80 16.75 10.74 -8.70
N LYS A 81 17.15 9.66 -9.39
CA LYS A 81 18.31 8.81 -9.03
C LYS A 81 19.61 9.58 -8.82
N SER A 82 19.85 10.67 -9.59
CA SER A 82 21.05 11.51 -9.44
C SER A 82 20.99 12.49 -8.27
N ASN A 83 19.79 12.76 -7.74
CA ASN A 83 19.52 13.62 -6.59
C ASN A 83 18.29 13.09 -5.87
N PRO A 84 18.38 11.98 -5.12
CA PRO A 84 17.26 11.33 -4.49
C PRO A 84 16.50 12.25 -3.54
N GLN A 85 15.18 12.17 -3.58
CA GLN A 85 14.28 12.94 -2.71
C GLN A 85 13.54 12.03 -1.74
N ALA A 86 13.35 10.77 -2.10
CA ALA A 86 12.74 9.77 -1.24
C ALA A 86 13.80 9.05 -0.40
N ASP A 87 13.42 8.72 0.83
CA ASP A 87 14.19 7.85 1.72
C ASP A 87 13.69 6.40 1.65
N VAL A 88 12.37 6.25 1.59
CA VAL A 88 11.68 4.96 1.59
C VAL A 88 10.75 4.85 0.39
N LEU A 89 10.72 3.68 -0.23
CA LEU A 89 9.80 3.33 -1.31
C LEU A 89 8.87 2.21 -0.83
N VAL A 90 7.56 2.39 -1.02
CA VAL A 90 6.55 1.33 -0.89
C VAL A 90 5.81 1.19 -2.21
N THR A 91 5.78 -0.03 -2.76
CA THR A 91 5.08 -0.29 -4.02
C THR A 91 4.67 -1.75 -4.11
N LEU A 92 3.88 -2.08 -5.13
CA LEU A 92 3.40 -3.44 -5.38
C LEU A 92 4.30 -4.17 -6.38
N PRO A 93 4.35 -5.54 -6.35
CA PRO A 93 4.99 -6.29 -7.43
C PRO A 93 4.24 -6.08 -8.77
N PRO A 94 4.93 -6.16 -9.92
CA PRO A 94 6.38 -6.40 -10.08
C PRO A 94 7.23 -5.14 -10.01
N PHE A 95 6.69 -4.00 -9.59
CA PHE A 95 7.38 -2.70 -9.62
C PHE A 95 8.48 -2.60 -8.56
N VAL A 96 8.33 -3.26 -7.40
CA VAL A 96 9.40 -3.33 -6.41
C VAL A 96 10.58 -4.15 -6.93
N GLN A 97 10.32 -5.26 -7.66
CA GLN A 97 11.36 -6.06 -8.31
C GLN A 97 12.10 -5.23 -9.38
N ARG A 98 11.35 -4.39 -10.14
CA ARG A 98 11.93 -3.44 -11.09
C ARG A 98 12.82 -2.43 -10.37
N ALA A 99 12.34 -1.81 -9.28
CA ALA A 99 13.12 -0.86 -8.50
C ALA A 99 14.42 -1.49 -7.97
N ALA A 100 14.37 -2.73 -7.50
CA ALA A 100 15.54 -3.47 -7.04
C ALA A 100 16.52 -3.80 -8.20
N ALA A 101 16.02 -4.24 -9.35
CA ALA A 101 16.82 -4.55 -10.53
C ALA A 101 17.50 -3.32 -11.12
N ASP A 102 16.84 -2.16 -11.14
CA ASP A 102 17.35 -0.87 -11.63
C ASP A 102 18.33 -0.20 -10.63
N GLY A 103 18.60 -0.83 -9.48
CA GLY A 103 19.50 -0.31 -8.45
C GLY A 103 18.95 0.95 -7.76
N LEU A 104 17.63 1.06 -7.65
CA LEU A 104 16.95 2.16 -6.96
C LEU A 104 16.80 1.89 -5.47
N LEU A 105 16.95 0.64 -5.04
CA LEU A 105 16.89 0.21 -3.64
C LEU A 105 18.27 -0.30 -3.20
N GLN A 106 18.67 0.11 -2.01
CA GLN A 106 19.90 -0.38 -1.37
C GLN A 106 19.58 -1.52 -0.40
N ASP A 107 20.61 -2.32 -0.09
CA ASP A 107 20.47 -3.40 0.87
C ASP A 107 20.24 -2.86 2.27
N TYR A 108 19.20 -3.37 2.91
CA TYR A 108 18.89 -3.11 4.30
C TYR A 108 18.14 -4.29 4.92
N LYS A 109 18.66 -4.84 5.99
CA LYS A 109 18.01 -5.88 6.76
C LYS A 109 17.31 -5.27 7.98
N PRO A 110 15.98 -5.12 7.97
CA PRO A 110 15.24 -4.55 9.10
C PRO A 110 15.29 -5.45 10.33
N GLN A 111 15.04 -4.87 11.49
CA GLN A 111 14.89 -5.62 12.71
C GLN A 111 13.72 -6.61 12.62
N GLY A 112 13.94 -7.87 13.01
CA GLY A 112 12.93 -8.91 12.91
C GLY A 112 12.61 -9.39 11.50
N ALA A 113 13.49 -9.13 10.51
CA ALA A 113 13.33 -9.59 9.13
C ALA A 113 13.17 -11.12 8.99
N ASP A 114 13.66 -11.90 9.96
CA ASP A 114 13.48 -13.35 10.07
C ASP A 114 12.03 -13.77 10.37
N GLN A 115 11.20 -12.85 10.84
CA GLN A 115 9.77 -13.03 11.06
C GLN A 115 8.92 -12.69 9.84
N ILE A 116 9.52 -12.27 8.72
CA ILE A 116 8.82 -11.87 7.51
C ILE A 116 9.25 -12.80 6.38
N ASP A 117 8.29 -13.54 5.84
CA ASP A 117 8.54 -14.42 4.70
C ASP A 117 8.46 -13.63 3.38
N GLY A 118 9.35 -13.96 2.45
CA GLY A 118 9.45 -13.28 1.16
C GLY A 118 10.34 -12.03 1.19
N GLY A 119 10.38 -11.34 0.05
CA GLY A 119 11.28 -10.22 -0.17
C GLY A 119 12.74 -10.63 -0.41
N THR A 120 13.64 -9.65 -0.33
CA THR A 120 15.10 -9.78 -0.51
C THR A 120 15.81 -8.85 0.48
N ASP A 121 17.13 -8.71 0.42
CA ASP A 121 17.83 -7.71 1.21
C ASP A 121 17.53 -6.26 0.78
N LYS A 122 16.85 -6.05 -0.36
CA LYS A 122 16.47 -4.73 -0.88
C LYS A 122 15.06 -4.31 -0.50
N TYR A 123 14.14 -5.26 -0.26
CA TYR A 123 12.75 -4.98 0.08
C TYR A 123 12.13 -6.14 0.88
N ARG A 124 11.08 -5.84 1.62
CA ARG A 124 10.29 -6.81 2.39
C ARG A 124 8.80 -6.55 2.20
N PRO A 125 7.94 -7.57 2.27
CA PRO A 125 6.51 -7.38 2.46
C PRO A 125 6.25 -6.50 3.69
N LEU A 126 5.34 -5.52 3.52
CA LEU A 126 4.88 -4.61 4.56
C LEU A 126 3.45 -4.94 4.99
N VAL A 127 2.55 -5.07 4.03
CA VAL A 127 1.16 -5.48 4.24
C VAL A 127 0.82 -6.50 3.17
N ASN A 128 0.42 -7.69 3.59
CA ASN A 128 -0.06 -8.71 2.66
C ASN A 128 -1.49 -8.39 2.23
N ASN A 129 -1.74 -8.58 0.97
CA ASN A 129 -2.96 -8.19 0.30
C ASN A 129 -3.28 -9.12 -0.87
N TYR A 130 -4.46 -8.99 -1.48
CA TYR A 130 -4.90 -9.84 -2.58
C TYR A 130 -5.62 -9.03 -3.65
N MET A 131 -5.36 -9.35 -4.92
CA MET A 131 -6.08 -8.76 -6.05
C MET A 131 -7.57 -9.11 -5.97
N ASN A 132 -8.46 -8.14 -6.22
CA ASN A 132 -9.89 -8.35 -6.31
C ASN A 132 -10.59 -7.41 -7.28
N PHE A 133 -11.92 -7.56 -7.38
CA PHE A 133 -12.84 -6.62 -8.01
C PHE A 133 -13.86 -6.11 -7.01
N ILE A 134 -14.44 -4.95 -7.31
CA ILE A 134 -15.59 -4.39 -6.60
C ILE A 134 -16.76 -4.17 -7.57
N TYR A 135 -17.97 -4.19 -7.03
CA TYR A 135 -19.18 -3.82 -7.75
C TYR A 135 -20.07 -2.91 -6.91
N ASN A 136 -20.95 -2.15 -7.58
CA ASN A 136 -21.94 -1.32 -6.91
C ASN A 136 -23.19 -2.14 -6.59
N SER A 137 -23.42 -2.41 -5.30
CA SER A 137 -24.54 -3.22 -4.80
C SER A 137 -25.90 -2.46 -4.81
N ALA A 138 -25.90 -1.14 -5.00
CA ALA A 138 -27.14 -0.38 -5.19
C ALA A 138 -27.66 -0.46 -6.64
N VAL A 139 -26.78 -0.80 -7.60
CA VAL A 139 -27.13 -0.91 -9.02
C VAL A 139 -27.26 -2.38 -9.45
N LEU A 140 -26.39 -3.25 -8.95
CA LEU A 140 -26.37 -4.67 -9.24
C LEU A 140 -26.83 -5.47 -8.04
N SER A 141 -27.93 -6.19 -8.14
CA SER A 141 -28.45 -7.05 -7.05
C SER A 141 -27.50 -8.18 -6.68
N GLU A 142 -26.67 -8.63 -7.63
CA GLU A 142 -25.65 -9.66 -7.46
C GLU A 142 -24.34 -9.25 -8.17
N ALA A 143 -23.21 -9.73 -7.62
CA ALA A 143 -21.91 -9.62 -8.30
C ALA A 143 -21.91 -10.41 -9.61
N PRO A 144 -21.15 -9.99 -10.64
CA PRO A 144 -20.84 -10.84 -11.78
C PRO A 144 -20.20 -12.16 -11.30
N LYS A 145 -20.74 -13.29 -11.76
CA LYS A 145 -20.30 -14.63 -11.28
C LYS A 145 -19.06 -15.12 -12.00
N SER A 146 -18.88 -14.69 -13.25
CA SER A 146 -17.75 -15.09 -14.08
C SER A 146 -17.15 -13.90 -14.82
N TYR A 147 -15.94 -14.07 -15.34
CA TYR A 147 -15.34 -13.09 -16.24
C TYR A 147 -16.21 -12.84 -17.48
N ASN A 148 -16.89 -13.88 -18.01
CA ASN A 148 -17.76 -13.73 -19.18
C ASN A 148 -18.98 -12.85 -18.89
N ASP A 149 -19.46 -12.78 -17.65
CA ASP A 149 -20.58 -11.88 -17.31
C ASP A 149 -20.19 -10.41 -17.45
N LEU A 150 -18.89 -10.07 -17.33
CA LEU A 150 -18.38 -8.72 -17.54
C LEU A 150 -18.46 -8.27 -19.02
N LEU A 151 -18.70 -9.20 -19.95
CA LEU A 151 -18.90 -8.90 -21.38
C LEU A 151 -20.35 -8.55 -21.72
N ASP A 152 -21.29 -8.64 -20.76
CA ASP A 152 -22.67 -8.27 -20.97
C ASP A 152 -22.78 -6.79 -21.40
N PRO A 153 -23.53 -6.46 -22.47
CA PRO A 153 -23.72 -5.08 -22.94
C PRO A 153 -24.24 -4.10 -21.87
N LYS A 154 -24.89 -4.58 -20.81
CA LYS A 154 -25.32 -3.73 -19.66
C LYS A 154 -24.14 -3.03 -18.98
N PHE A 155 -22.93 -3.54 -19.13
CA PHE A 155 -21.71 -2.96 -18.58
C PHE A 155 -21.00 -1.97 -19.52
N LYS A 156 -21.56 -1.68 -20.71
CA LYS A 156 -20.91 -0.77 -21.66
C LYS A 156 -20.69 0.61 -21.06
N GLY A 157 -19.41 1.02 -20.95
CA GLY A 157 -19.01 2.25 -20.30
C GLY A 157 -19.26 2.26 -18.77
N LYS A 158 -19.33 1.07 -18.16
CA LYS A 158 -19.60 0.88 -16.73
C LYS A 158 -18.56 0.03 -16.01
N ILE A 159 -17.54 -0.41 -16.72
CA ILE A 159 -16.37 -1.09 -16.16
C ILE A 159 -15.15 -0.19 -16.33
N GLN A 160 -14.32 -0.12 -15.32
CA GLN A 160 -12.97 0.43 -15.45
C GLN A 160 -12.01 -0.41 -14.63
N TYR A 161 -10.88 -0.72 -15.22
CA TYR A 161 -9.72 -1.27 -14.50
C TYR A 161 -8.51 -0.40 -14.75
N SER A 162 -7.62 -0.35 -13.75
CA SER A 162 -6.41 0.46 -13.83
C SER A 162 -5.45 -0.10 -14.90
N THR A 163 -4.63 0.79 -15.46
CA THR A 163 -3.80 0.50 -16.64
C THR A 163 -2.64 -0.42 -16.30
N PRO A 164 -2.52 -1.58 -16.96
CA PRO A 164 -1.35 -2.45 -16.84
C PRO A 164 -0.05 -1.69 -17.15
N GLY A 165 1.02 -1.97 -16.39
CA GLY A 165 2.31 -1.31 -16.55
C GLY A 165 2.42 0.07 -15.88
N GLN A 166 1.30 0.68 -15.47
CA GLN A 166 1.26 1.96 -14.75
C GLN A 166 0.80 1.79 -13.31
N ALA A 167 -0.32 1.11 -13.11
CA ALA A 167 -0.84 0.75 -11.79
C ALA A 167 -0.50 -0.71 -11.46
N GLY A 168 -0.18 -0.97 -10.19
CA GLY A 168 0.08 -2.33 -9.69
C GLY A 168 -1.13 -3.23 -9.86
N ASP A 169 -2.30 -2.77 -9.43
CA ASP A 169 -3.55 -3.51 -9.58
C ASP A 169 -3.98 -3.71 -11.04
N GLY A 170 -3.67 -2.76 -11.93
CA GLY A 170 -3.90 -2.94 -13.36
C GLY A 170 -3.05 -4.06 -13.95
N THR A 171 -1.78 -4.12 -13.56
CA THR A 171 -0.88 -5.22 -13.90
C THR A 171 -1.38 -6.53 -13.29
N ALA A 172 -1.88 -6.49 -12.05
CA ALA A 172 -2.45 -7.65 -11.37
C ALA A 172 -3.71 -8.18 -12.09
N VAL A 173 -4.62 -7.29 -12.54
CA VAL A 173 -5.78 -7.69 -13.36
C VAL A 173 -5.36 -8.43 -14.63
N MET A 174 -4.39 -7.89 -15.36
CA MET A 174 -3.86 -8.51 -16.56
C MET A 174 -3.31 -9.92 -16.29
N LEU A 175 -2.47 -10.05 -15.26
CA LEU A 175 -1.89 -11.35 -14.86
C LEU A 175 -2.98 -12.33 -14.39
N GLN A 176 -3.98 -11.85 -13.64
CA GLN A 176 -5.10 -12.68 -13.19
C GLN A 176 -5.96 -13.17 -14.36
N ILE A 177 -6.22 -12.34 -15.35
CA ILE A 177 -6.97 -12.75 -16.55
C ILE A 177 -6.15 -13.77 -17.36
N ILE A 178 -4.87 -13.55 -17.60
CA ILE A 178 -3.99 -14.50 -18.28
C ILE A 178 -4.03 -15.86 -17.56
N HIS A 179 -3.94 -15.87 -16.23
CA HIS A 179 -4.02 -17.09 -15.42
C HIS A 179 -5.39 -17.76 -15.53
N ALA A 180 -6.48 -17.01 -15.33
CA ALA A 180 -7.83 -17.54 -15.31
C ALA A 180 -8.28 -18.14 -16.67
N PHE A 181 -7.73 -17.62 -17.77
CA PHE A 181 -8.01 -18.11 -19.12
C PHE A 181 -6.99 -19.15 -19.62
N GLY A 182 -6.03 -19.56 -18.78
CA GLY A 182 -5.09 -20.63 -19.08
C GLY A 182 -3.94 -20.23 -20.01
N GLY A 183 -3.68 -18.93 -20.20
CA GLY A 183 -2.53 -18.44 -20.96
C GLY A 183 -2.73 -17.10 -21.65
N GLU A 184 -1.66 -16.62 -22.25
CA GLU A 184 -1.56 -15.28 -22.84
C GLU A 184 -2.61 -15.04 -23.95
N ASP A 185 -2.66 -15.94 -24.95
CA ASP A 185 -3.54 -15.75 -26.11
C ASP A 185 -5.01 -15.63 -25.73
N ALA A 186 -5.48 -16.52 -24.86
CA ALA A 186 -6.86 -16.51 -24.41
C ALA A 186 -7.14 -15.32 -23.47
N GLY A 187 -6.18 -14.97 -22.61
CA GLY A 187 -6.29 -13.81 -21.72
C GLY A 187 -6.36 -12.48 -22.48
N PHE A 188 -5.49 -12.24 -23.45
CA PHE A 188 -5.54 -11.03 -24.29
C PHE A 188 -6.77 -11.01 -25.20
N ALA A 189 -7.20 -12.16 -25.73
CA ALA A 189 -8.46 -12.24 -26.50
C ALA A 189 -9.67 -11.87 -25.65
N PHE A 190 -9.70 -12.25 -24.38
CA PHE A 190 -10.73 -11.81 -23.43
C PHE A 190 -10.64 -10.31 -23.16
N MET A 191 -9.45 -9.77 -22.85
CA MET A 191 -9.26 -8.33 -22.58
C MET A 191 -9.67 -7.46 -23.76
N LYS A 192 -9.43 -7.92 -24.99
CA LYS A 192 -9.93 -7.26 -26.21
C LYS A 192 -11.46 -7.13 -26.21
N LYS A 193 -12.19 -8.18 -25.82
CA LYS A 193 -13.66 -8.14 -25.70
C LYS A 193 -14.10 -7.25 -24.54
N LEU A 194 -13.42 -7.33 -23.38
CA LEU A 194 -13.74 -6.53 -22.21
C LEU A 194 -13.58 -5.03 -22.48
N GLN A 195 -12.69 -4.66 -23.40
CA GLN A 195 -12.47 -3.26 -23.77
C GLN A 195 -13.71 -2.58 -24.34
N GLU A 196 -14.66 -3.33 -24.94
CA GLU A 196 -15.94 -2.77 -25.42
C GLU A 196 -16.79 -2.20 -24.28
N ASN A 197 -16.62 -2.70 -23.05
CA ASN A 197 -17.31 -2.27 -21.83
C ASN A 197 -16.45 -1.36 -20.94
N ASN A 198 -15.14 -1.30 -21.17
CA ASN A 198 -14.21 -0.50 -20.39
C ASN A 198 -14.31 0.99 -20.72
N VAL A 199 -14.33 1.84 -19.70
CA VAL A 199 -14.37 3.31 -19.87
C VAL A 199 -13.06 3.85 -20.46
N GLY A 200 -11.94 3.21 -20.16
CA GLY A 200 -10.62 3.64 -20.59
C GLY A 200 -9.57 3.53 -19.49
N PRO A 201 -8.36 4.04 -19.74
CA PRO A 201 -7.23 3.88 -18.84
C PRO A 201 -7.40 4.65 -17.52
N SER A 202 -6.82 4.11 -16.44
CA SER A 202 -6.64 4.79 -15.16
C SER A 202 -5.23 4.52 -14.64
N ALA A 203 -4.43 5.55 -14.44
CA ALA A 203 -3.06 5.42 -13.96
C ALA A 203 -2.97 5.05 -12.47
N SER A 204 -4.07 5.21 -11.72
CA SER A 204 -4.20 4.88 -10.29
C SER A 204 -5.51 4.13 -10.04
N THR A 205 -5.49 3.24 -9.06
CA THR A 205 -6.66 2.42 -8.68
C THR A 205 -7.53 3.10 -7.63
N GLY A 206 -6.96 3.89 -6.73
CA GLY A 206 -7.66 4.50 -5.59
C GLY A 206 -8.90 5.30 -5.94
N LYS A 207 -8.94 5.92 -7.13
CA LYS A 207 -10.11 6.69 -7.60
C LYS A 207 -11.31 5.83 -8.00
N LEU A 208 -11.09 4.57 -8.35
CA LEU A 208 -12.12 3.71 -8.93
C LEU A 208 -13.21 3.36 -7.90
N THR A 209 -12.84 3.19 -6.64
CA THR A 209 -13.76 2.88 -5.54
C THR A 209 -14.86 3.93 -5.41
N ALA A 210 -14.51 5.20 -5.41
CA ALA A 210 -15.47 6.31 -5.32
C ALA A 210 -16.40 6.36 -6.56
N LEU A 211 -15.89 6.09 -7.76
CA LEU A 211 -16.67 6.05 -8.98
C LEU A 211 -17.68 4.89 -8.97
N VAL A 212 -17.27 3.72 -8.46
CA VAL A 212 -18.19 2.59 -8.28
C VAL A 212 -19.25 2.92 -7.23
N ASN A 213 -18.88 3.51 -6.09
CA ASN A 213 -19.83 3.87 -5.03
C ASN A 213 -20.93 4.83 -5.54
N LYS A 214 -20.56 5.79 -6.39
CA LYS A 214 -21.50 6.76 -6.99
C LYS A 214 -22.38 6.15 -8.10
N GLY A 215 -22.07 4.94 -8.59
CA GLY A 215 -22.76 4.31 -9.72
C GLY A 215 -22.34 4.86 -11.09
N GLU A 216 -21.28 5.67 -11.14
CA GLU A 216 -20.65 6.07 -12.40
C GLU A 216 -20.05 4.86 -13.11
N LEU A 217 -19.40 3.99 -12.32
CA LEU A 217 -19.02 2.64 -12.70
C LEU A 217 -19.89 1.62 -11.97
N HIS A 218 -20.08 0.46 -12.58
CA HIS A 218 -20.74 -0.68 -11.95
C HIS A 218 -19.73 -1.68 -11.39
N VAL A 219 -18.57 -1.79 -12.04
CA VAL A 219 -17.48 -2.71 -11.69
C VAL A 219 -16.13 -2.02 -11.86
N ALA A 220 -15.22 -2.26 -10.94
CA ALA A 220 -13.80 -1.89 -11.05
C ALA A 220 -12.91 -2.94 -10.39
N ASN A 221 -11.59 -2.83 -10.64
CA ASN A 221 -10.60 -3.64 -9.94
C ASN A 221 -10.04 -2.89 -8.74
N GLY A 222 -9.27 -3.60 -7.94
CA GLY A 222 -8.46 -3.09 -6.85
C GLY A 222 -7.77 -4.23 -6.11
N ASP A 223 -7.31 -3.90 -4.95
CA ASP A 223 -6.84 -4.88 -3.99
C ASP A 223 -7.79 -4.95 -2.78
N LEU A 224 -7.76 -6.07 -2.08
CA LEU A 224 -8.71 -6.36 -1.02
C LEU A 224 -8.58 -5.38 0.15
N GLN A 225 -7.34 -5.04 0.53
CA GLN A 225 -7.04 -4.10 1.60
C GLN A 225 -7.63 -2.73 1.29
N MET A 226 -7.24 -2.12 0.17
CA MET A 226 -7.68 -0.79 -0.26
C MET A 226 -9.21 -0.72 -0.39
N ASN A 227 -9.83 -1.71 -1.02
CA ASN A 227 -11.26 -1.72 -1.20
C ASN A 227 -12.02 -1.87 0.13
N MET A 228 -11.58 -2.74 1.03
CA MET A 228 -12.25 -2.95 2.30
C MET A 228 -12.04 -1.79 3.27
N SER A 229 -10.89 -1.11 3.26
CA SER A 229 -10.66 0.10 4.07
C SER A 229 -11.60 1.23 3.68
N GLN A 230 -11.93 1.36 2.39
CA GLN A 230 -12.81 2.39 1.86
C GLN A 230 -14.31 2.06 1.98
N MET A 231 -14.68 0.82 2.33
CA MET A 231 -16.10 0.42 2.39
C MET A 231 -16.93 1.19 3.44
N ALA A 232 -16.31 1.69 4.50
CA ALA A 232 -17.02 2.48 5.51
C ALA A 232 -17.56 3.80 4.91
N ASP A 233 -16.75 4.46 4.07
CA ASP A 233 -17.12 5.72 3.41
C ASP A 233 -17.87 5.48 2.08
N ASN A 234 -17.83 4.25 1.58
CA ASN A 234 -18.42 3.84 0.29
C ASN A 234 -19.35 2.62 0.47
N PRO A 235 -20.53 2.79 1.10
CA PRO A 235 -21.38 1.67 1.51
C PRO A 235 -21.98 0.86 0.37
N ASN A 236 -21.98 1.39 -0.87
CA ASN A 236 -22.51 0.71 -2.03
C ASN A 236 -21.53 -0.28 -2.67
N ILE A 237 -20.25 -0.24 -2.30
CA ILE A 237 -19.28 -1.18 -2.87
C ILE A 237 -19.30 -2.53 -2.13
N LYS A 238 -19.05 -3.59 -2.89
CA LYS A 238 -18.82 -4.94 -2.39
C LYS A 238 -17.68 -5.57 -3.15
N VAL A 239 -16.86 -6.36 -2.46
CA VAL A 239 -15.75 -7.11 -3.07
C VAL A 239 -16.24 -8.42 -3.70
N PHE A 240 -15.62 -8.83 -4.79
CA PHE A 240 -15.90 -10.11 -5.43
C PHE A 240 -14.72 -10.61 -6.27
N TRP A 241 -14.80 -11.87 -6.67
CA TRP A 241 -13.87 -12.54 -7.60
C TRP A 241 -14.68 -13.30 -8.63
N PRO A 242 -14.62 -12.93 -9.91
CA PRO A 242 -15.31 -13.66 -10.96
C PRO A 242 -14.63 -15.01 -11.22
N ALA A 243 -15.42 -16.03 -11.54
CA ALA A 243 -14.89 -17.33 -11.93
C ALA A 243 -14.29 -17.29 -13.34
N GLY A 244 -13.20 -18.03 -13.55
CA GLY A 244 -12.64 -18.32 -14.85
C GLY A 244 -13.55 -19.25 -15.68
N PRO A 245 -13.16 -19.55 -16.94
CA PRO A 245 -13.90 -20.45 -17.81
C PRO A 245 -14.07 -21.88 -17.26
N ASP A 246 -13.18 -22.30 -16.38
CA ASP A 246 -13.21 -23.59 -15.69
C ASP A 246 -14.11 -23.61 -14.43
N GLY A 247 -14.74 -22.49 -14.11
CA GLY A 247 -15.56 -22.28 -12.91
C GLY A 247 -14.77 -21.97 -11.65
N THR A 248 -13.44 -21.88 -11.71
CA THR A 248 -12.60 -21.60 -10.55
C THR A 248 -12.57 -20.10 -10.24
N ARG A 249 -12.86 -19.74 -8.99
CA ARG A 249 -12.58 -18.39 -8.48
C ARG A 249 -11.17 -18.36 -7.90
N SER A 250 -10.31 -17.56 -8.46
CA SER A 250 -8.91 -17.49 -8.03
C SER A 250 -8.42 -16.06 -7.81
N THR A 251 -7.38 -15.94 -7.00
CA THR A 251 -6.63 -14.71 -6.77
C THR A 251 -5.19 -15.05 -6.40
N PHE A 252 -4.38 -14.03 -6.17
CA PHE A 252 -3.00 -14.16 -5.72
C PHE A 252 -2.63 -13.05 -4.74
N ALA A 253 -1.58 -13.29 -3.95
CA ALA A 253 -1.04 -12.29 -3.06
C ALA A 253 -0.38 -11.14 -3.84
N LEU A 254 -0.76 -9.92 -3.50
CA LEU A 254 -0.27 -8.66 -4.06
C LEU A 254 0.21 -7.76 -2.91
N PRO A 255 1.33 -8.08 -2.24
CA PRO A 255 1.77 -7.37 -1.05
C PRO A 255 2.24 -5.95 -1.37
N TYR A 256 1.97 -5.00 -0.47
CA TYR A 256 2.78 -3.80 -0.39
C TYR A 256 4.16 -4.18 0.11
N GLU A 257 5.20 -3.75 -0.60
CA GLU A 257 6.58 -4.08 -0.29
C GLU A 257 7.40 -2.81 -0.07
N ILE A 258 8.19 -2.79 1.01
CA ILE A 258 8.94 -1.63 1.50
C ILE A 258 10.43 -1.82 1.31
N GLY A 259 11.12 -0.79 0.84
CA GLY A 259 12.58 -0.78 0.68
C GLY A 259 13.21 0.59 0.91
N LEU A 260 14.51 0.59 1.24
CA LEU A 260 15.30 1.79 1.43
C LEU A 260 15.84 2.28 0.08
N VAL A 261 15.61 3.55 -0.24
CA VAL A 261 16.04 4.13 -1.52
C VAL A 261 17.57 4.28 -1.55
N THR A 262 18.18 3.95 -2.69
CA THR A 262 19.62 4.14 -2.90
C THR A 262 19.99 5.61 -2.89
N GLY A 263 20.92 6.00 -2.03
CA GLY A 263 21.33 7.40 -1.86
C GLY A 263 20.29 8.26 -1.13
N ALA A 264 19.38 7.66 -0.36
CA ALA A 264 18.39 8.32 0.46
C ALA A 264 18.99 9.50 1.25
N PRO A 265 18.44 10.74 1.12
CA PRO A 265 19.00 11.92 1.79
C PRO A 265 18.95 11.80 3.34
N ASN A 266 17.96 11.11 3.88
CA ASN A 266 17.80 10.84 5.31
C ASN A 266 17.80 9.33 5.58
N GLY A 267 18.78 8.60 5.03
CA GLY A 267 18.80 7.13 5.02
C GLY A 267 18.69 6.49 6.41
N ASP A 268 19.28 7.08 7.45
CA ASP A 268 19.17 6.56 8.82
C ASP A 268 17.74 6.75 9.40
N ASN A 269 17.05 7.83 9.04
CA ASN A 269 15.65 8.01 9.38
C ASN A 269 14.77 7.06 8.58
N GLY A 270 15.11 6.79 7.30
CA GLY A 270 14.48 5.78 6.47
C GLY A 270 14.54 4.38 7.09
N LYS A 271 15.71 3.97 7.59
CA LYS A 271 15.87 2.69 8.31
C LYS A 271 15.00 2.62 9.56
N LYS A 272 14.97 3.70 10.36
CA LYS A 272 14.11 3.77 11.55
C LYS A 272 12.63 3.64 11.20
N LEU A 273 12.18 4.29 10.12
CA LEU A 273 10.78 4.17 9.65
C LEU A 273 10.48 2.75 9.18
N ILE A 274 11.37 2.11 8.41
CA ILE A 274 11.21 0.72 7.96
C ILE A 274 11.14 -0.23 9.18
N ASP A 275 12.05 -0.11 10.13
CA ASP A 275 12.05 -0.91 11.36
C ASP A 275 10.76 -0.72 12.17
N PHE A 276 10.28 0.52 12.26
CA PHE A 276 9.05 0.85 12.97
C PHE A 276 7.81 0.21 12.31
N LEU A 277 7.63 0.41 11.01
CA LEU A 277 6.47 -0.13 10.26
C LEU A 277 6.48 -1.67 10.19
N LEU A 278 7.66 -2.29 10.26
CA LEU A 278 7.83 -3.74 10.32
C LEU A 278 7.95 -4.29 11.76
N SER A 279 7.83 -3.42 12.78
CA SER A 279 7.81 -3.87 14.18
C SER A 279 6.58 -4.72 14.49
N LYS A 280 6.66 -5.52 15.56
CA LYS A 280 5.52 -6.32 15.98
C LYS A 280 4.31 -5.47 16.36
N ASP A 281 4.55 -4.31 16.98
CA ASP A 281 3.49 -3.39 17.42
C ASP A 281 2.75 -2.81 16.22
N ALA A 282 3.45 -2.20 15.26
CA ALA A 282 2.82 -1.68 14.04
C ALA A 282 2.14 -2.78 13.21
N GLN A 283 2.74 -3.95 13.10
CA GLN A 283 2.16 -5.07 12.38
C GLN A 283 0.91 -5.66 13.06
N SER A 284 0.78 -5.50 14.38
CA SER A 284 -0.41 -5.94 15.12
C SER A 284 -1.65 -5.11 14.82
N THR A 285 -1.49 -3.90 14.28
CA THR A 285 -2.59 -3.01 13.88
C THR A 285 -3.02 -3.16 12.42
N VAL A 286 -2.26 -3.91 11.61
CA VAL A 286 -2.51 -4.03 10.16
C VAL A 286 -3.92 -4.54 9.86
N SER A 287 -4.40 -5.59 10.54
CA SER A 287 -5.74 -6.12 10.25
C SER A 287 -6.85 -5.22 10.76
N SER A 288 -6.68 -4.61 11.92
CA SER A 288 -7.72 -3.79 12.55
C SER A 288 -7.85 -2.40 11.93
N ILE A 289 -6.76 -1.82 11.43
CA ILE A 289 -6.71 -0.45 10.89
C ILE A 289 -6.54 -0.46 9.37
N ALA A 290 -5.50 -1.10 8.82
CA ALA A 290 -5.31 -1.17 7.38
C ALA A 290 -6.31 -2.08 6.67
N ILE A 291 -6.93 -3.01 7.41
CA ILE A 291 -7.79 -4.06 6.85
C ILE A 291 -7.02 -4.94 5.84
N GLY A 292 -5.75 -5.18 6.14
CA GLY A 292 -4.83 -6.06 5.43
C GLY A 292 -4.36 -7.22 6.30
N LEU A 293 -3.43 -8.01 5.79
CA LEU A 293 -2.81 -9.08 6.55
C LEU A 293 -1.38 -8.70 6.96
N PRO A 294 -0.99 -8.90 8.23
CA PRO A 294 0.38 -8.64 8.66
C PRO A 294 1.39 -9.40 7.81
N ALA A 295 2.53 -8.78 7.56
CA ALA A 295 3.66 -9.45 6.91
C ALA A 295 4.43 -10.36 7.87
N ARG A 296 4.32 -10.10 9.19
CA ARG A 296 5.00 -10.87 10.23
C ARG A 296 4.25 -12.15 10.60
N LYS A 297 4.94 -13.30 10.56
CA LYS A 297 4.39 -14.60 10.94
C LYS A 297 4.20 -14.81 12.45
N ASP A 298 4.85 -13.96 13.28
CA ASP A 298 4.67 -13.98 14.74
C ASP A 298 3.58 -13.02 15.24
N VAL A 299 2.79 -12.44 14.29
CA VAL A 299 1.57 -11.66 14.54
C VAL A 299 0.38 -12.46 14.03
N THR A 300 -0.51 -12.83 14.94
CA THR A 300 -1.76 -13.53 14.61
C THR A 300 -2.95 -12.62 14.92
N PRO A 301 -3.59 -12.03 13.90
CA PRO A 301 -4.77 -11.20 14.12
C PRO A 301 -5.95 -12.01 14.67
N ASN A 302 -6.76 -11.37 15.50
CA ASN A 302 -8.00 -11.95 16.05
C ASN A 302 -9.16 -10.96 16.10
N ASP A 303 -9.04 -9.84 15.36
CA ASP A 303 -10.05 -8.79 15.31
C ASP A 303 -11.15 -9.09 14.28
N ALA A 304 -12.23 -8.28 14.33
CA ALA A 304 -13.39 -8.45 13.46
C ALA A 304 -13.10 -8.21 11.97
N ASN A 305 -12.13 -7.35 11.64
CA ASN A 305 -11.76 -7.08 10.26
C ASN A 305 -10.98 -8.26 9.67
N PHE A 306 -10.09 -8.88 10.45
CA PHE A 306 -9.44 -10.13 10.03
C PHE A 306 -10.47 -11.24 9.73
N ALA A 307 -11.48 -11.39 10.58
CA ALA A 307 -12.55 -12.35 10.32
C ALA A 307 -13.31 -12.04 9.01
N LYS A 308 -13.59 -10.76 8.72
CA LYS A 308 -14.22 -10.34 7.46
C LYS A 308 -13.32 -10.64 6.24
N LEU A 309 -12.00 -10.39 6.35
CA LEU A 309 -11.05 -10.72 5.29
C LEU A 309 -11.04 -12.21 4.98
N GLN A 310 -10.98 -13.04 6.01
CA GLN A 310 -11.03 -14.49 5.86
C GLN A 310 -12.35 -14.98 5.24
N ASP A 311 -13.48 -14.42 5.67
CA ASP A 311 -14.79 -14.76 5.10
C ASP A 311 -14.92 -14.34 3.64
N ALA A 312 -14.46 -13.14 3.28
CA ALA A 312 -14.44 -12.66 1.91
C ALA A 312 -13.64 -13.57 0.97
N MET A 313 -12.54 -14.13 1.46
CA MET A 313 -11.63 -14.99 0.69
C MET A 313 -12.05 -16.47 0.67
N LYS A 314 -13.12 -16.84 1.36
CA LYS A 314 -13.54 -18.24 1.47
C LYS A 314 -13.87 -18.86 0.11
N GLY A 315 -13.28 -20.02 -0.13
CA GLY A 315 -13.48 -20.79 -1.36
C GLY A 315 -12.76 -20.22 -2.59
N LEU A 316 -11.77 -19.34 -2.39
CA LEU A 316 -10.86 -18.93 -3.44
C LEU A 316 -9.68 -19.89 -3.57
N THR A 317 -9.24 -20.12 -4.79
CA THR A 317 -7.95 -20.74 -5.08
C THR A 317 -6.88 -19.67 -5.12
N ILE A 318 -5.89 -19.76 -4.23
CA ILE A 318 -4.77 -18.81 -4.19
C ILE A 318 -3.64 -19.39 -5.03
N TRP A 319 -3.19 -18.68 -6.04
CA TRP A 319 -2.03 -19.03 -6.84
C TRP A 319 -0.88 -18.03 -6.61
N SER A 320 0.31 -18.32 -7.06
CA SER A 320 1.49 -17.48 -6.82
C SER A 320 2.15 -17.13 -8.14
N PRO A 321 2.12 -15.86 -8.57
CA PRO A 321 2.88 -15.39 -9.71
C PRO A 321 4.39 -15.52 -9.46
N ASN A 322 5.14 -15.88 -10.50
CA ASN A 322 6.57 -15.65 -10.51
C ASN A 322 6.82 -14.17 -10.87
N TRP A 323 7.09 -13.35 -9.87
CA TRP A 323 7.24 -11.90 -10.06
C TRP A 323 8.43 -11.52 -10.93
N ASN A 324 9.52 -12.29 -10.91
CA ASN A 324 10.67 -12.05 -11.79
C ASN A 324 10.33 -12.36 -13.26
N ASP A 325 9.58 -13.43 -13.50
CA ASP A 325 9.07 -13.75 -14.83
C ASP A 325 8.05 -12.71 -15.31
N ALA A 326 7.13 -12.31 -14.42
CA ALA A 326 6.18 -11.24 -14.70
C ALA A 326 6.88 -9.91 -15.06
N LEU A 327 7.92 -9.53 -14.32
CA LEU A 327 8.73 -8.35 -14.63
C LEU A 327 9.42 -8.46 -16.00
N ALA A 328 10.05 -9.60 -16.28
CA ALA A 328 10.76 -9.83 -17.54
C ALA A 328 9.78 -9.75 -18.75
N LYS A 329 8.57 -10.23 -18.61
CA LYS A 329 7.54 -10.23 -19.65
C LYS A 329 6.69 -8.93 -19.69
N LEU A 330 6.76 -8.10 -18.67
CA LEU A 330 5.87 -6.93 -18.54
C LEU A 330 5.87 -6.00 -19.77
N PRO A 331 7.01 -5.65 -20.37
CA PRO A 331 7.02 -4.80 -21.59
C PRO A 331 6.25 -5.44 -22.76
N ASP A 332 6.42 -6.75 -22.99
CA ASP A 332 5.71 -7.48 -24.02
C ASP A 332 4.21 -7.61 -23.69
N TYR A 333 3.86 -7.87 -22.43
CA TYR A 333 2.48 -7.93 -21.97
C TYR A 333 1.76 -6.58 -22.14
N VAL A 334 2.39 -5.48 -21.79
CA VAL A 334 1.83 -4.14 -22.00
C VAL A 334 1.65 -3.84 -23.48
N LYS A 335 2.61 -4.22 -24.32
CA LYS A 335 2.48 -4.08 -25.77
C LYS A 335 1.29 -4.89 -26.32
N LYS A 336 1.17 -6.18 -25.95
CA LYS A 336 0.04 -7.04 -26.36
C LYS A 336 -1.29 -6.51 -25.84
N TRP A 337 -1.31 -5.98 -24.62
CA TRP A 337 -2.49 -5.35 -24.04
C TRP A 337 -2.91 -4.11 -24.86
N ASN A 338 -1.97 -3.20 -25.18
CA ASN A 338 -2.23 -2.03 -26.00
C ASN A 338 -2.78 -2.43 -27.38
N GLU A 339 -2.17 -3.42 -28.03
CA GLU A 339 -2.62 -3.95 -29.34
C GLU A 339 -4.03 -4.55 -29.24
N ALA A 340 -4.33 -5.26 -28.17
CA ALA A 340 -5.63 -5.89 -27.97
C ALA A 340 -6.74 -4.88 -27.67
N THR A 341 -6.43 -3.80 -26.94
CA THR A 341 -7.41 -2.83 -26.44
C THR A 341 -7.46 -1.53 -27.25
N GLY A 342 -6.48 -1.29 -28.12
CA GLY A 342 -6.37 -0.03 -28.87
C GLY A 342 -6.00 1.17 -28.00
N SER A 343 -5.30 0.92 -26.87
CA SER A 343 -4.92 1.95 -25.89
C SER A 343 -3.55 2.52 -26.16
#